data_2e9a1a34616d2ec0cde66f1f24996108
#
_entry.id   2e9a1a34616d2ec0cde66f1f24996108
#
_cell.length_a   1.000
_cell.length_b   1.000
_cell.length_c   1.000
_cell.angle_alpha   90.00
_cell.angle_beta   90.00
_cell.angle_gamma   90.00
#
_symmetry.space_group_name_H-M   'P 1'
#
loop_
_entity.id
_entity.type
_entity.pdbx_description
1 polymer ?
#
loop_
_entity_poly.entity_id
_entity_poly.type
_entity_poly.pdbx_seq_one_letter_code
_entity_poly.pdbx_strand_id
1 'polypeptide(L)'
;SRRRRLWYVVCQFGAGNVTKILASEIAVIDHHPLEVICTEKMRLQPNLGSCATLVWTMLQEMHYPVENNKNLGTALYYGLFMDTNQFSELSNPVDMDMRESLNFDKNLISLFRNSNISLKELEIAGVALLRCNYNDDYQFAVIHSQPCDPNVLGLISDFLLQVAGVNTCVVYNEDSRGYKFSVRSCIREVNANELSEYLSEGIGSGGGHVEKAGGYISMKLYEEKYPTLHSEAYFNNRMTHYFDNFEIVYAKERKFPVKEGKKYRRRKEPIACLRAADLAELGKAVSIRTEDGTMDIDTRQDMYFTLERTGELHPVPAGKFHRILEMCDLALPEEYCSHMGYIPRVKDGRDGSNHLLTEYVRMGMPADAFCIYALELKRGVKVFPIWDEDTYMTGRAGDYLVASEDDLHNMFIEPAQNLLNNFEEMT
;
A
#
# COMPACT_ATOMS: atom_id res chain seq x y z
N SER A 1 -39.49 -15.19 1.07
CA SER A 1 -38.07 -15.51 1.07
C SER A 1 -37.34 -14.57 2.02
N ARG A 2 -36.73 -15.10 3.07
CA ARG A 2 -35.89 -14.28 3.98
C ARG A 2 -34.71 -13.76 3.16
N ARG A 3 -34.61 -12.45 2.94
CA ARG A 3 -33.39 -11.82 2.36
C ARG A 3 -32.23 -12.13 3.28
N ARG A 4 -31.21 -12.83 2.79
CA ARG A 4 -29.98 -13.09 3.55
C ARG A 4 -29.15 -11.83 3.50
N ARG A 5 -28.94 -11.19 4.66
CA ARG A 5 -27.95 -10.12 4.85
C ARG A 5 -26.64 -10.79 5.24
N LEU A 6 -25.55 -10.35 4.67
CA LEU A 6 -24.22 -10.85 4.98
C LEU A 6 -23.34 -9.68 5.45
N TRP A 7 -22.67 -9.88 6.55
CA TRP A 7 -21.70 -8.95 7.09
C TRP A 7 -20.31 -9.56 6.89
N TYR A 8 -19.40 -8.79 6.32
CA TYR A 8 -18.00 -9.12 6.24
C TYR A 8 -17.23 -8.17 7.16
N VAL A 9 -16.43 -8.75 8.04
CA VAL A 9 -15.55 -8.02 8.93
C VAL A 9 -14.15 -8.58 8.69
N VAL A 10 -13.19 -7.73 8.35
CA VAL A 10 -11.82 -8.10 8.02
C VAL A 10 -11.75 -9.17 6.92
N CYS A 11 -12.07 -8.77 5.70
CA CYS A 11 -12.07 -9.67 4.56
C CYS A 11 -11.28 -9.08 3.40
N GLN A 12 -10.14 -9.65 3.08
CA GLN A 12 -9.60 -9.49 1.74
C GLN A 12 -10.48 -10.30 0.76
N PHE A 13 -11.23 -9.60 -0.06
CA PHE A 13 -11.90 -10.23 -1.20
C PHE A 13 -10.84 -10.47 -2.27
N GLY A 14 -10.30 -11.67 -2.39
CA GLY A 14 -9.48 -12.02 -3.55
C GLY A 14 -10.24 -11.75 -4.85
N ALA A 15 -9.52 -11.37 -5.90
CA ALA A 15 -10.08 -11.01 -7.21
C ALA A 15 -11.15 -12.01 -7.67
N GLY A 16 -12.35 -11.51 -8.00
CA GLY A 16 -13.47 -12.32 -8.49
C GLY A 16 -14.31 -13.04 -7.43
N ASN A 17 -14.00 -12.96 -6.13
CA ASN A 17 -14.81 -13.60 -5.09
C ASN A 17 -16.12 -12.86 -4.77
N VAL A 18 -16.17 -11.55 -5.00
CA VAL A 18 -17.38 -10.73 -4.81
C VAL A 18 -18.54 -11.27 -5.67
N THR A 19 -18.26 -11.76 -6.87
CA THR A 19 -19.27 -12.33 -7.77
C THR A 19 -19.86 -13.66 -7.31
N LYS A 20 -19.22 -14.34 -6.37
CA LYS A 20 -19.67 -15.62 -5.80
C LYS A 20 -20.60 -15.44 -4.59
N ILE A 21 -20.83 -14.21 -4.16
CA ILE A 21 -21.61 -13.90 -2.97
C ILE A 21 -23.08 -13.80 -3.36
N LEU A 22 -23.89 -14.74 -2.91
CA LEU A 22 -25.34 -14.82 -3.16
C LEU A 22 -26.16 -14.06 -2.09
N ALA A 23 -25.66 -12.94 -1.60
CA ALA A 23 -26.38 -12.10 -0.63
C ALA A 23 -27.08 -10.94 -1.35
N SER A 24 -28.28 -10.58 -0.88
CA SER A 24 -29.01 -9.41 -1.40
C SER A 24 -28.44 -8.08 -0.93
N GLU A 25 -27.71 -8.09 0.17
CA GLU A 25 -27.06 -6.92 0.77
C GLU A 25 -25.71 -7.36 1.39
N ILE A 26 -24.68 -6.60 1.13
CA ILE A 26 -23.34 -6.79 1.68
C ILE A 26 -22.95 -5.53 2.46
N ALA A 27 -22.46 -5.70 3.68
CA ALA A 27 -21.81 -4.65 4.44
C ALA A 27 -20.37 -5.09 4.75
N VAL A 28 -19.43 -4.19 4.61
CA VAL A 28 -18.01 -4.45 4.83
C VAL A 28 -17.48 -3.50 5.89
N ILE A 29 -16.70 -4.03 6.83
CA ILE A 29 -15.93 -3.28 7.81
C ILE A 29 -14.49 -3.80 7.67
N ASP A 30 -13.58 -2.99 7.14
CA ASP A 30 -12.21 -3.43 6.88
C ASP A 30 -11.22 -2.27 6.98
N HIS A 31 -9.97 -2.58 7.35
CA HIS A 31 -8.86 -1.65 7.37
C HIS A 31 -7.85 -1.91 6.22
N HIS A 32 -8.12 -2.88 5.36
CA HIS A 32 -7.29 -3.11 4.17
C HIS A 32 -7.77 -2.27 2.99
N PRO A 33 -6.88 -1.87 2.07
CA PRO A 33 -7.28 -1.29 0.80
C PRO A 33 -8.06 -2.34 -0.01
N LEU A 34 -9.28 -2.01 -0.43
CA LEU A 34 -10.12 -2.89 -1.23
C LEU A 34 -10.36 -2.27 -2.61
N GLU A 35 -10.13 -3.06 -3.66
CA GLU A 35 -10.48 -2.72 -5.05
C GLU A 35 -11.99 -2.89 -5.34
N VAL A 36 -12.84 -2.44 -4.44
CA VAL A 36 -14.30 -2.60 -4.55
C VAL A 36 -14.98 -1.25 -4.52
N ILE A 37 -16.01 -1.08 -5.36
CA ILE A 37 -16.83 0.15 -5.36
C ILE A 37 -17.47 0.30 -3.97
N CYS A 38 -17.05 1.31 -3.23
CA CYS A 38 -17.56 1.62 -1.89
C CYS A 38 -19.04 2.00 -1.96
N THR A 39 -19.84 1.36 -1.11
CA THR A 39 -21.25 1.71 -0.90
C THR A 39 -21.43 2.35 0.48
N GLU A 40 -22.58 2.99 0.73
CA GLU A 40 -22.91 3.55 2.06
C GLU A 40 -22.84 2.53 3.23
N LYS A 41 -22.86 1.23 2.90
CA LYS A 41 -22.77 0.13 3.87
C LYS A 41 -21.36 -0.39 4.07
N MET A 42 -20.36 0.28 3.51
CA MET A 42 -18.96 -0.06 3.66
C MET A 42 -18.24 0.97 4.55
N ARG A 43 -17.48 0.46 5.51
CA ARG A 43 -16.58 1.23 6.35
C ARG A 43 -15.17 0.72 6.09
N LEU A 44 -14.41 1.51 5.33
CA LEU A 44 -13.05 1.18 4.94
C LEU A 44 -12.12 2.31 5.41
N GLN A 45 -11.08 1.95 6.17
CA GLN A 45 -10.06 2.91 6.61
C GLN A 45 -8.66 2.25 6.58
N PRO A 46 -7.99 2.25 5.43
CA PRO A 46 -6.73 1.53 5.25
C PRO A 46 -5.55 2.09 6.08
N ASN A 47 -5.69 3.28 6.65
CA ASN A 47 -4.65 3.89 7.48
C ASN A 47 -4.69 3.46 8.96
N LEU A 48 -5.69 2.67 9.36
CA LEU A 48 -5.77 2.16 10.73
C LEU A 48 -4.96 0.88 10.87
N GLY A 49 -4.30 0.69 11.99
CA GLY A 49 -3.53 -0.51 12.30
C GLY A 49 -4.38 -1.77 12.52
N SER A 50 -5.68 -1.61 12.78
CA SER A 50 -6.59 -2.75 13.00
C SER A 50 -8.03 -2.42 12.69
N CYS A 51 -8.77 -3.42 12.20
CA CYS A 51 -10.23 -3.36 12.11
C CYS A 51 -10.89 -3.16 13.51
N ALA A 52 -10.22 -3.55 14.59
CA ALA A 52 -10.69 -3.31 15.95
C ALA A 52 -10.82 -1.80 16.24
N THR A 53 -9.90 -0.98 15.72
CA THR A 53 -9.96 0.49 15.85
C THR A 53 -11.14 1.05 15.07
N LEU A 54 -11.40 0.57 13.88
CA LEU A 54 -12.56 0.98 13.10
C LEU A 54 -13.89 0.64 13.81
N VAL A 55 -13.97 -0.55 14.40
CA VAL A 55 -15.13 -0.94 15.23
C VAL A 55 -15.26 -0.03 16.46
N TRP A 56 -14.15 0.29 17.13
CA TRP A 56 -14.14 1.21 18.26
C TRP A 56 -14.63 2.61 17.86
N THR A 57 -14.18 3.17 16.75
CA THR A 57 -14.65 4.48 16.28
C THR A 57 -16.16 4.46 15.98
N MET A 58 -16.67 3.38 15.37
CA MET A 58 -18.11 3.20 15.15
C MET A 58 -18.89 3.15 16.47
N LEU A 59 -18.37 2.50 17.51
CA LEU A 59 -18.98 2.46 18.82
C LEU A 59 -18.97 3.84 19.50
N GLN A 60 -17.91 4.63 19.31
CA GLN A 60 -17.84 6.02 19.78
C GLN A 60 -18.89 6.90 19.07
N GLU A 61 -19.01 6.79 17.74
CA GLU A 61 -20.06 7.48 16.97
C GLU A 61 -21.49 7.14 17.47
N MET A 62 -21.69 5.91 17.91
CA MET A 62 -22.95 5.43 18.50
C MET A 62 -23.14 5.81 19.98
N HIS A 63 -22.18 6.51 20.58
CA HIS A 63 -22.15 6.84 22.01
C HIS A 63 -22.25 5.61 22.92
N TYR A 64 -21.70 4.47 22.47
CA TYR A 64 -21.66 3.26 23.27
C TYR A 64 -20.52 3.34 24.32
N PRO A 65 -20.79 3.16 25.61
CA PRO A 65 -19.79 3.31 26.66
C PRO A 65 -18.85 2.09 26.73
N VAL A 66 -17.88 2.02 25.82
CA VAL A 66 -16.92 0.91 25.71
C VAL A 66 -16.12 0.73 27.01
N GLU A 67 -15.79 1.82 27.68
CA GLU A 67 -15.06 1.85 28.96
C GLU A 67 -15.76 1.09 30.10
N ASN A 68 -17.07 0.94 30.03
CA ASN A 68 -17.86 0.20 31.01
C ASN A 68 -17.92 -1.30 30.74
N ASN A 69 -17.38 -1.75 29.60
CA ASN A 69 -17.39 -3.15 29.18
C ASN A 69 -15.98 -3.71 29.06
N LYS A 70 -15.42 -4.19 30.17
CA LYS A 70 -14.05 -4.71 30.21
C LYS A 70 -13.79 -5.85 29.23
N ASN A 71 -14.78 -6.72 28.98
CA ASN A 71 -14.62 -7.82 28.02
C ASN A 71 -14.51 -7.30 26.56
N LEU A 72 -15.35 -6.33 26.20
CA LEU A 72 -15.27 -5.69 24.90
C LEU A 72 -13.96 -4.91 24.76
N GLY A 73 -13.56 -4.14 25.77
CA GLY A 73 -12.27 -3.46 25.80
C GLY A 73 -11.09 -4.41 25.66
N THR A 74 -11.14 -5.59 26.31
CA THR A 74 -10.11 -6.63 26.15
C THR A 74 -10.06 -7.19 24.74
N ALA A 75 -11.21 -7.44 24.10
CA ALA A 75 -11.27 -7.95 22.72
C ALA A 75 -10.73 -6.93 21.72
N LEU A 76 -11.13 -5.66 21.83
CA LEU A 76 -10.64 -4.59 20.97
C LEU A 76 -9.13 -4.35 21.12
N TYR A 77 -8.66 -4.34 22.39
CA TYR A 77 -7.24 -4.20 22.70
C TYR A 77 -6.42 -5.34 22.10
N TYR A 78 -6.91 -6.60 22.24
CA TYR A 78 -6.22 -7.77 21.70
C TYR A 78 -6.21 -7.77 20.15
N GLY A 79 -7.29 -7.35 19.52
CA GLY A 79 -7.35 -7.19 18.06
C GLY A 79 -6.25 -6.23 17.57
N LEU A 80 -6.17 -5.02 18.13
CA LEU A 80 -5.13 -4.06 17.78
C LEU A 80 -3.72 -4.60 18.07
N PHE A 81 -3.54 -5.24 19.25
CA PHE A 81 -2.27 -5.83 19.65
C PHE A 81 -1.74 -6.88 18.67
N MET A 82 -2.62 -7.71 18.13
CA MET A 82 -2.22 -8.76 17.17
C MET A 82 -1.96 -8.21 15.78
N ASP A 83 -2.83 -7.31 15.28
CA ASP A 83 -2.73 -6.74 13.94
C ASP A 83 -1.49 -5.84 13.79
N THR A 84 -1.08 -5.17 14.86
CA THR A 84 0.06 -4.23 14.86
C THR A 84 1.36 -4.83 15.43
N ASN A 85 1.51 -6.13 15.35
CA ASN A 85 2.69 -6.84 15.84
C ASN A 85 3.10 -6.40 17.26
N GLN A 86 2.17 -6.56 18.20
CA GLN A 86 2.35 -6.17 19.61
C GLN A 86 2.65 -4.67 19.79
N PHE A 87 2.02 -3.83 18.93
CA PHE A 87 2.18 -2.37 18.85
C PHE A 87 3.50 -1.87 18.26
N SER A 88 4.35 -2.73 17.71
CA SER A 88 5.58 -2.31 17.03
C SER A 88 5.31 -1.57 15.72
N GLU A 89 4.16 -1.85 15.08
CA GLU A 89 3.72 -1.24 13.82
C GLU A 89 2.63 -0.17 14.02
N LEU A 90 2.48 0.35 15.24
CA LEU A 90 1.47 1.33 15.58
C LEU A 90 1.90 2.73 15.13
N SER A 91 1.23 3.29 14.12
CA SER A 91 1.55 4.60 13.55
C SER A 91 0.40 5.59 13.59
N ASN A 92 -0.85 5.13 13.52
CA ASN A 92 -2.01 6.00 13.45
C ASN A 92 -2.41 6.52 14.85
N PRO A 93 -2.61 7.85 15.02
CA PRO A 93 -3.03 8.42 16.31
C PRO A 93 -4.34 7.85 16.87
N VAL A 94 -5.30 7.48 16.02
CA VAL A 94 -6.58 6.90 16.46
C VAL A 94 -6.40 5.53 17.10
N ASP A 95 -5.44 4.74 16.61
CA ASP A 95 -5.06 3.46 17.24
C ASP A 95 -4.46 3.69 18.63
N MET A 96 -3.64 4.73 18.78
CA MET A 96 -3.05 5.12 20.06
C MET A 96 -4.13 5.57 21.05
N ASP A 97 -5.07 6.42 20.60
CA ASP A 97 -6.20 6.90 21.41
C ASP A 97 -7.08 5.73 21.88
N MET A 98 -7.40 4.79 20.99
CA MET A 98 -8.13 3.59 21.38
C MET A 98 -7.38 2.79 22.43
N ARG A 99 -6.11 2.48 22.18
CA ARG A 99 -5.26 1.70 23.11
C ARG A 99 -5.25 2.30 24.51
N GLU A 100 -5.18 3.64 24.62
CA GLU A 100 -5.07 4.36 25.89
C GLU A 100 -6.42 4.50 26.62
N SER A 101 -7.52 4.55 25.87
CA SER A 101 -8.87 4.71 26.44
C SER A 101 -9.50 3.41 26.94
N LEU A 102 -9.03 2.25 26.47
CA LEU A 102 -9.67 0.97 26.76
C LEU A 102 -9.41 0.47 28.20
N ASN A 103 -10.49 0.06 28.87
CA ASN A 103 -10.41 -0.74 30.06
C ASN A 103 -10.36 -2.22 29.70
N PHE A 104 -9.23 -2.89 29.92
CA PHE A 104 -9.01 -4.27 29.51
C PHE A 104 -8.41 -5.16 30.61
N ASP A 105 -8.48 -6.47 30.44
CA ASP A 105 -7.89 -7.45 31.34
C ASP A 105 -6.48 -7.86 30.93
N LYS A 106 -5.48 -7.34 31.63
CA LYS A 106 -4.06 -7.64 31.39
C LYS A 106 -3.73 -9.12 31.47
N ASN A 107 -4.42 -9.86 32.36
CA ASN A 107 -4.17 -11.28 32.57
C ASN A 107 -4.71 -12.10 31.38
N LEU A 108 -5.89 -11.73 30.85
CA LEU A 108 -6.42 -12.34 29.63
C LEU A 108 -5.55 -12.05 28.41
N ILE A 109 -5.06 -10.81 28.24
CA ILE A 109 -4.11 -10.48 27.15
C ILE A 109 -2.85 -11.34 27.26
N SER A 110 -2.28 -11.46 28.46
CA SER A 110 -1.11 -12.32 28.69
C SER A 110 -1.41 -13.79 28.42
N LEU A 111 -2.58 -14.28 28.82
CA LEU A 111 -3.01 -15.65 28.56
C LEU A 111 -3.15 -15.90 27.05
N PHE A 112 -3.84 -15.03 26.34
CA PHE A 112 -4.03 -15.16 24.90
C PHE A 112 -2.70 -15.11 24.12
N ARG A 113 -1.82 -14.19 24.51
CA ARG A 113 -0.48 -14.11 23.94
C ARG A 113 0.33 -15.41 24.08
N ASN A 114 0.20 -16.09 25.21
CA ASN A 114 1.03 -17.26 25.57
C ASN A 114 0.36 -18.61 25.29
N SER A 115 -0.86 -18.65 24.77
CA SER A 115 -1.62 -19.89 24.52
C SER A 115 -2.08 -20.06 23.07
N ASN A 116 -1.44 -19.36 22.13
CA ASN A 116 -1.84 -19.37 20.72
C ASN A 116 -1.35 -20.61 19.94
N ILE A 117 -0.45 -21.40 20.50
CA ILE A 117 0.22 -22.49 19.80
C ILE A 117 0.07 -23.77 20.62
N SER A 118 -0.43 -24.83 20.01
CA SER A 118 -0.44 -26.15 20.57
C SER A 118 0.92 -26.85 20.41
N LEU A 119 1.19 -27.90 21.21
CA LEU A 119 2.40 -28.72 21.06
C LEU A 119 2.49 -29.36 19.67
N LYS A 120 1.36 -29.74 19.07
CA LYS A 120 1.30 -30.29 17.72
C LYS A 120 1.71 -29.25 16.66
N GLU A 121 1.27 -28.02 16.80
CA GLU A 121 1.65 -26.94 15.89
C GLU A 121 3.13 -26.58 16.04
N LEU A 122 3.66 -26.62 17.27
CA LEU A 122 5.09 -26.45 17.52
C LEU A 122 5.93 -27.58 16.91
N GLU A 123 5.46 -28.81 16.94
CA GLU A 123 6.10 -29.96 16.26
C GLU A 123 6.13 -29.76 14.74
N ILE A 124 5.00 -29.32 14.15
CA ILE A 124 4.91 -28.99 12.73
C ILE A 124 5.92 -27.91 12.36
N ALA A 125 5.99 -26.83 13.15
CA ALA A 125 6.93 -25.75 12.92
C ALA A 125 8.39 -26.23 13.01
N GLY A 126 8.73 -27.03 14.01
CA GLY A 126 10.07 -27.58 14.18
C GLY A 126 10.51 -28.45 12.99
N VAL A 127 9.63 -29.34 12.50
CA VAL A 127 9.92 -30.19 11.32
C VAL A 127 10.07 -29.33 10.06
N ALA A 128 9.24 -28.31 9.89
CA ALA A 128 9.30 -27.41 8.74
C ALA A 128 10.63 -26.63 8.70
N LEU A 129 11.05 -26.08 9.83
CA LEU A 129 12.33 -25.34 9.95
C LEU A 129 13.56 -26.18 9.58
N LEU A 130 13.55 -27.48 9.87
CA LEU A 130 14.62 -28.40 9.47
C LEU A 130 14.72 -28.59 7.94
N ARG A 131 13.69 -28.24 7.19
CA ARG A 131 13.60 -28.32 5.72
C ARG A 131 13.75 -26.99 5.02
N CYS A 132 14.37 -26.03 5.68
CA CYS A 132 14.57 -24.71 5.14
C CYS A 132 15.48 -24.74 3.91
N ASN A 133 14.98 -24.24 2.79
CA ASN A 133 15.76 -23.95 1.59
C ASN A 133 16.15 -22.47 1.63
N TYR A 134 17.42 -22.21 1.83
CA TYR A 134 17.95 -20.84 1.98
C TYR A 134 18.79 -20.45 0.78
N ASN A 135 18.56 -19.25 0.28
CA ASN A 135 19.36 -18.63 -0.78
C ASN A 135 20.25 -17.56 -0.16
N ASP A 136 21.58 -17.77 -0.21
CA ASP A 136 22.56 -16.90 0.41
C ASP A 136 22.79 -15.59 -0.37
N ASP A 137 22.63 -15.62 -1.70
CA ASP A 137 22.86 -14.45 -2.56
C ASP A 137 21.79 -13.36 -2.31
N TYR A 138 20.54 -13.77 -2.12
CA TYR A 138 19.39 -12.88 -1.92
C TYR A 138 18.85 -12.87 -0.50
N GLN A 139 19.44 -13.68 0.38
CA GLN A 139 19.04 -13.79 1.80
C GLN A 139 17.55 -14.09 1.99
N PHE A 140 17.00 -14.95 1.17
CA PHE A 140 15.63 -15.41 1.33
C PHE A 140 15.57 -16.90 1.72
N ALA A 141 14.48 -17.28 2.36
CA ALA A 141 14.18 -18.68 2.71
C ALA A 141 12.84 -19.14 2.15
N VAL A 142 12.78 -20.38 1.68
CA VAL A 142 11.54 -21.05 1.27
C VAL A 142 11.37 -22.33 2.07
N ILE A 143 10.19 -22.53 2.66
CA ILE A 143 9.87 -23.73 3.44
C ILE A 143 8.57 -24.34 2.94
N HIS A 144 8.62 -25.65 2.66
CA HIS A 144 7.43 -26.48 2.50
C HIS A 144 7.07 -27.14 3.82
N SER A 145 5.96 -26.73 4.42
CA SER A 145 5.40 -27.31 5.64
C SER A 145 4.40 -28.41 5.29
N GLN A 146 4.21 -29.35 6.20
CA GLN A 146 3.07 -30.26 6.11
C GLN A 146 1.75 -29.49 6.29
N PRO A 147 0.59 -30.05 5.86
CA PRO A 147 -0.70 -29.40 6.01
C PRO A 147 -0.98 -28.98 7.45
N CYS A 148 -1.27 -27.70 7.64
CA CYS A 148 -1.53 -27.08 8.94
C CYS A 148 -2.45 -25.86 8.79
N ASP A 149 -2.86 -25.31 9.92
CA ASP A 149 -3.59 -24.02 9.96
C ASP A 149 -2.70 -22.90 9.37
N PRO A 150 -3.26 -21.95 8.61
CA PRO A 150 -2.52 -20.80 8.08
C PRO A 150 -1.75 -19.99 9.13
N ASN A 151 -2.24 -19.93 10.38
CA ASN A 151 -1.55 -19.26 11.48
C ASN A 151 -0.19 -19.90 11.80
N VAL A 152 -0.07 -21.21 11.60
CA VAL A 152 1.21 -21.94 11.78
C VAL A 152 2.21 -21.56 10.70
N LEU A 153 1.77 -21.30 9.46
CA LEU A 153 2.65 -20.79 8.40
C LEU A 153 3.20 -19.41 8.77
N GLY A 154 2.33 -18.52 9.30
CA GLY A 154 2.75 -17.23 9.82
C GLY A 154 3.79 -17.35 10.93
N LEU A 155 3.55 -18.22 11.91
CA LEU A 155 4.48 -18.47 13.01
C LEU A 155 5.87 -18.94 12.52
N ILE A 156 5.90 -19.88 11.58
CA ILE A 156 7.17 -20.38 10.99
C ILE A 156 7.90 -19.23 10.28
N SER A 157 7.15 -18.40 9.55
CA SER A 157 7.71 -17.22 8.86
C SER A 157 8.28 -16.20 9.85
N ASP A 158 7.59 -15.94 10.95
CA ASP A 158 8.03 -15.02 12.00
C ASP A 158 9.31 -15.54 12.73
N PHE A 159 9.45 -16.85 12.89
CA PHE A 159 10.71 -17.44 13.41
C PHE A 159 11.88 -17.28 12.43
N LEU A 160 11.62 -17.43 11.13
CA LEU A 160 12.67 -17.29 10.11
C LEU A 160 13.25 -15.88 10.07
N LEU A 161 12.42 -14.85 10.18
CA LEU A 161 12.90 -13.46 10.19
C LEU A 161 13.72 -13.09 11.44
N GLN A 162 13.73 -13.94 12.47
CA GLN A 162 14.61 -13.76 13.64
C GLN A 162 16.02 -14.33 13.40
N VAL A 163 16.23 -15.04 12.29
CA VAL A 163 17.51 -15.61 11.92
C VAL A 163 18.33 -14.57 11.18
N ALA A 164 19.52 -14.24 11.70
CA ALA A 164 20.42 -13.32 11.02
C ALA A 164 20.75 -13.80 9.60
N GLY A 165 20.56 -12.94 8.61
CA GLY A 165 20.77 -13.25 7.20
C GLY A 165 19.51 -13.74 6.47
N VAL A 166 18.36 -13.90 7.12
CA VAL A 166 17.07 -14.15 6.44
C VAL A 166 16.29 -12.84 6.42
N ASN A 167 16.23 -12.19 5.26
CA ASN A 167 15.56 -10.91 5.08
C ASN A 167 14.12 -11.07 4.55
N THR A 168 13.87 -12.15 3.82
CA THR A 168 12.55 -12.46 3.25
C THR A 168 12.30 -13.95 3.33
N CYS A 169 11.06 -14.36 3.58
CA CYS A 169 10.73 -15.78 3.56
C CYS A 169 9.34 -16.07 3.01
N VAL A 170 9.20 -17.25 2.45
CA VAL A 170 7.95 -17.84 1.99
C VAL A 170 7.79 -19.22 2.64
N VAL A 171 6.71 -19.37 3.40
CA VAL A 171 6.35 -20.66 4.01
C VAL A 171 5.01 -21.09 3.43
N TYR A 172 4.94 -22.29 2.88
CA TYR A 172 3.73 -22.76 2.23
C TYR A 172 3.38 -24.19 2.64
N ASN A 173 2.13 -24.56 2.51
CA ASN A 173 1.66 -25.93 2.61
C ASN A 173 0.72 -26.27 1.45
N GLU A 174 0.48 -27.55 1.29
CA GLU A 174 -0.39 -28.11 0.25
C GLU A 174 -1.61 -28.79 0.87
N ASP A 175 -2.79 -28.51 0.32
CA ASP A 175 -4.01 -29.29 0.57
C ASP A 175 -4.62 -29.75 -0.78
N SER A 176 -5.70 -30.50 -0.73
CA SER A 176 -6.37 -31.04 -1.94
C SER A 176 -6.89 -29.95 -2.91
N ARG A 177 -6.92 -28.69 -2.52
CA ARG A 177 -7.43 -27.57 -3.31
C ARG A 177 -6.31 -26.71 -3.87
N GLY A 178 -5.11 -26.72 -3.26
CA GLY A 178 -3.98 -25.92 -3.69
C GLY A 178 -2.96 -25.65 -2.59
N TYR A 179 -2.20 -24.58 -2.78
CA TYR A 179 -1.16 -24.15 -1.86
C TYR A 179 -1.61 -22.90 -1.12
N LYS A 180 -1.51 -22.94 0.21
CA LYS A 180 -1.58 -21.75 1.06
C LYS A 180 -0.16 -21.33 1.41
N PHE A 181 0.11 -20.04 1.38
CA PHE A 181 1.44 -19.53 1.69
C PHE A 181 1.40 -18.27 2.54
N SER A 182 2.45 -18.08 3.31
CA SER A 182 2.75 -16.89 4.11
C SER A 182 4.04 -16.27 3.59
N VAL A 183 4.07 -14.96 3.47
CA VAL A 183 5.24 -14.16 3.09
C VAL A 183 5.58 -13.23 4.24
N ARG A 184 6.85 -13.08 4.52
CA ARG A 184 7.38 -12.05 5.43
C ARG A 184 8.60 -11.38 4.81
N SER A 185 8.76 -10.11 5.09
CA SER A 185 9.95 -9.33 4.75
C SER A 185 10.29 -8.36 5.87
N CYS A 186 11.58 -8.21 6.18
CA CYS A 186 12.08 -7.20 7.12
C CYS A 186 12.98 -6.17 6.44
N ILE A 187 13.02 -6.14 5.10
CA ILE A 187 13.77 -5.18 4.32
C ILE A 187 12.84 -4.31 3.47
N ARG A 188 13.16 -3.03 3.38
CA ARG A 188 12.36 -2.04 2.63
C ARG A 188 12.35 -2.29 1.12
N GLU A 189 13.31 -3.03 0.59
CA GLU A 189 13.44 -3.41 -0.83
C GLU A 189 12.37 -4.40 -1.28
N VAL A 190 11.73 -5.09 -0.34
CA VAL A 190 10.74 -6.14 -0.61
C VAL A 190 9.45 -5.87 0.15
N ASN A 191 8.44 -5.45 -0.57
CA ASN A 191 7.06 -5.36 -0.07
C ASN A 191 6.43 -6.76 -0.12
N ALA A 192 6.06 -7.30 1.05
CA ALA A 192 5.49 -8.64 1.15
C ALA A 192 4.13 -8.76 0.43
N ASN A 193 3.32 -7.68 0.39
CA ASN A 193 2.08 -7.66 -0.38
C ASN A 193 2.35 -7.87 -1.87
N GLU A 194 3.21 -7.05 -2.48
CA GLU A 194 3.58 -7.17 -3.90
C GLU A 194 4.19 -8.55 -4.22
N LEU A 195 5.05 -9.05 -3.33
CA LEU A 195 5.65 -10.38 -3.49
C LEU A 195 4.59 -11.48 -3.44
N SER A 196 3.59 -11.38 -2.56
CA SER A 196 2.52 -12.37 -2.47
C SER A 196 1.63 -12.38 -3.71
N GLU A 197 1.31 -11.20 -4.26
CA GLU A 197 0.59 -11.04 -5.53
C GLU A 197 1.40 -11.65 -6.69
N TYR A 198 2.70 -11.34 -6.76
CA TYR A 198 3.61 -11.89 -7.76
C TYR A 198 3.70 -13.42 -7.70
N LEU A 199 3.80 -14.01 -6.50
CA LEU A 199 3.86 -15.47 -6.31
C LEU A 199 2.57 -16.18 -6.75
N SER A 200 1.44 -15.51 -6.71
CA SER A 200 0.13 -16.09 -7.07
C SER A 200 -0.40 -15.66 -8.43
N GLU A 201 0.37 -14.88 -9.18
CA GLU A 201 -0.05 -14.28 -10.45
C GLU A 201 -0.58 -15.26 -11.50
N GLY A 202 -1.85 -15.10 -11.87
CA GLY A 202 -2.53 -15.91 -12.88
C GLY A 202 -2.87 -17.35 -12.46
N ILE A 203 -2.61 -17.73 -11.19
CA ILE A 203 -2.91 -19.07 -10.65
C ILE A 203 -3.56 -19.02 -9.26
N GLY A 204 -3.73 -17.83 -8.70
CA GLY A 204 -4.27 -17.66 -7.35
C GLY A 204 -4.53 -16.22 -6.98
N SER A 205 -4.41 -15.91 -5.72
CA SER A 205 -4.49 -14.57 -5.16
C SER A 205 -3.55 -14.43 -3.96
N GLY A 206 -2.93 -13.26 -3.83
CA GLY A 206 -2.10 -12.87 -2.70
C GLY A 206 -2.49 -11.48 -2.21
N GLY A 207 -2.03 -11.12 -1.02
CA GLY A 207 -2.27 -9.81 -0.45
C GLY A 207 -1.88 -9.74 1.03
N GLY A 208 -1.81 -8.54 1.58
CA GLY A 208 -1.46 -8.28 2.97
C GLY A 208 -0.90 -6.89 3.20
N HIS A 209 0.00 -6.79 4.15
CA HIS A 209 0.73 -5.57 4.49
C HIS A 209 2.15 -5.60 3.92
N VAL A 210 2.87 -4.48 4.05
CA VAL A 210 4.24 -4.31 3.53
C VAL A 210 5.20 -5.38 4.07
N GLU A 211 5.10 -5.72 5.35
CA GLU A 211 5.99 -6.68 6.00
C GLU A 211 5.41 -8.11 6.08
N LYS A 212 4.07 -8.23 6.01
CA LYS A 212 3.35 -9.48 6.24
C LYS A 212 2.25 -9.67 5.21
N ALA A 213 2.34 -10.73 4.44
CA ALA A 213 1.35 -11.06 3.45
C ALA A 213 1.16 -12.58 3.37
N GLY A 214 0.21 -12.99 2.57
CA GLY A 214 -0.03 -14.39 2.29
C GLY A 214 -0.92 -14.57 1.09
N GLY A 215 -1.18 -15.80 0.74
CA GLY A 215 -2.00 -16.06 -0.43
C GLY A 215 -2.38 -17.52 -0.58
N TYR A 216 -3.05 -17.74 -1.68
CA TYR A 216 -3.53 -19.04 -2.08
C TYR A 216 -3.30 -19.25 -3.58
N ILE A 217 -2.77 -20.40 -3.95
CA ILE A 217 -2.61 -20.87 -5.32
C ILE A 217 -3.56 -22.05 -5.55
N SER A 218 -4.40 -21.95 -6.59
CA SER A 218 -5.33 -23.03 -6.94
C SER A 218 -4.58 -24.21 -7.55
N MET A 219 -4.77 -25.44 -7.03
CA MET A 219 -4.18 -26.66 -7.59
C MET A 219 -4.51 -26.82 -9.07
N LYS A 220 -5.76 -26.61 -9.43
CA LYS A 220 -6.21 -26.72 -10.82
C LYS A 220 -5.46 -25.77 -11.76
N LEU A 221 -5.39 -24.48 -11.41
CA LEU A 221 -4.71 -23.49 -12.23
C LEU A 221 -3.18 -23.68 -12.25
N TYR A 222 -2.63 -24.17 -11.12
CA TYR A 222 -1.22 -24.49 -11.03
C TYR A 222 -0.85 -25.65 -11.97
N GLU A 223 -1.58 -26.77 -11.93
CA GLU A 223 -1.35 -27.92 -12.80
C GLU A 223 -1.57 -27.62 -14.28
N GLU A 224 -2.57 -26.76 -14.60
CA GLU A 224 -2.80 -26.29 -15.98
C GLU A 224 -1.61 -25.46 -16.51
N LYS A 225 -1.03 -24.61 -15.69
CA LYS A 225 0.06 -23.70 -16.10
C LYS A 225 1.45 -24.31 -15.96
N TYR A 226 1.63 -25.19 -14.97
CA TYR A 226 2.92 -25.79 -14.60
C TYR A 226 2.83 -27.29 -14.38
N PRO A 227 2.43 -28.10 -15.40
CA PRO A 227 2.06 -29.51 -15.24
C PRO A 227 3.21 -30.43 -14.78
N THR A 228 4.46 -30.01 -14.90
CA THR A 228 5.64 -30.80 -14.56
C THR A 228 6.53 -30.16 -13.49
N LEU A 229 6.16 -28.99 -13.00
CA LEU A 229 6.98 -28.25 -12.04
C LEU A 229 6.53 -28.56 -10.61
N HIS A 230 7.45 -29.07 -9.78
CA HIS A 230 7.16 -29.26 -8.35
C HIS A 230 7.04 -27.92 -7.63
N SER A 231 6.17 -27.87 -6.64
CA SER A 231 5.91 -26.65 -5.85
C SER A 231 7.16 -26.03 -5.22
N GLU A 232 8.07 -26.84 -4.72
CA GLU A 232 9.33 -26.36 -4.15
C GLU A 232 10.19 -25.63 -5.21
N ALA A 233 10.33 -26.22 -6.38
CA ALA A 233 11.03 -25.58 -7.49
C ALA A 233 10.29 -24.31 -7.97
N TYR A 234 8.95 -24.32 -7.98
CA TYR A 234 8.15 -23.17 -8.31
C TYR A 234 8.44 -22.00 -7.39
N PHE A 235 8.28 -22.17 -6.07
CA PHE A 235 8.48 -21.07 -5.13
C PHE A 235 9.93 -20.58 -5.14
N ASN A 236 10.93 -21.46 -5.18
CA ASN A 236 12.34 -21.06 -5.26
C ASN A 236 12.65 -20.28 -6.55
N ASN A 237 12.16 -20.76 -7.71
CA ASN A 237 12.38 -20.07 -8.98
C ASN A 237 11.68 -18.71 -9.01
N ARG A 238 10.43 -18.62 -8.52
CA ARG A 238 9.70 -17.36 -8.47
C ARG A 238 10.38 -16.34 -7.54
N MET A 239 10.90 -16.80 -6.38
CA MET A 239 11.68 -15.95 -5.48
C MET A 239 12.95 -15.44 -6.15
N THR A 240 13.76 -16.32 -6.74
CA THR A 240 14.97 -15.92 -7.46
C THR A 240 14.67 -14.93 -8.58
N HIS A 241 13.65 -15.22 -9.41
CA HIS A 241 13.23 -14.31 -10.47
C HIS A 241 12.74 -12.95 -9.95
N TYR A 242 12.05 -12.91 -8.81
CA TYR A 242 11.63 -11.64 -8.22
C TYR A 242 12.81 -10.74 -7.91
N PHE A 243 13.87 -11.29 -7.29
CA PHE A 243 15.08 -10.53 -6.99
C PHE A 243 15.90 -10.20 -8.25
N ASP A 244 15.98 -11.11 -9.23
CA ASP A 244 16.69 -10.87 -10.50
C ASP A 244 16.04 -9.80 -11.37
N ASN A 245 14.73 -9.62 -11.27
CA ASN A 245 13.96 -8.75 -12.16
C ASN A 245 14.09 -7.27 -11.85
N PHE A 246 14.55 -6.90 -10.65
CA PHE A 246 14.63 -5.51 -10.24
C PHE A 246 16.07 -5.06 -10.00
N GLU A 247 16.43 -3.91 -10.58
CA GLU A 247 17.56 -3.11 -10.13
C GLU A 247 17.10 -2.17 -9.03
N ILE A 248 17.87 -2.07 -7.94
CA ILE A 248 17.58 -1.17 -6.84
C ILE A 248 18.44 0.08 -6.98
N VAL A 249 17.82 1.24 -6.94
CA VAL A 249 18.47 2.55 -7.04
C VAL A 249 18.15 3.37 -5.79
N TYR A 250 19.15 3.66 -5.00
CA TYR A 250 19.07 4.61 -3.89
C TYR A 250 19.48 5.99 -4.38
N ALA A 251 18.51 6.87 -4.58
CA ALA A 251 18.72 8.20 -5.16
C ALA A 251 19.69 9.06 -4.34
N LYS A 252 19.71 8.87 -3.02
CA LYS A 252 20.64 9.58 -2.12
C LYS A 252 22.12 9.19 -2.35
N GLU A 253 22.36 7.94 -2.72
CA GLU A 253 23.72 7.38 -2.86
C GLU A 253 24.25 7.48 -4.29
N ARG A 254 23.35 7.53 -5.29
CA ARG A 254 23.70 7.48 -6.71
C ARG A 254 23.15 8.70 -7.44
N LYS A 255 23.96 9.26 -8.33
CA LYS A 255 23.52 10.30 -9.28
C LYS A 255 22.97 9.67 -10.56
N PHE A 256 22.01 10.35 -11.16
CA PHE A 256 21.49 9.98 -12.46
C PHE A 256 22.61 9.91 -13.51
N PRO A 257 22.69 8.87 -14.36
CA PRO A 257 23.72 8.69 -15.38
C PRO A 257 23.42 9.57 -16.62
N VAL A 258 23.70 10.86 -16.55
CA VAL A 258 23.39 11.86 -17.60
C VAL A 258 23.85 11.46 -18.99
N LYS A 259 24.99 10.73 -19.11
CA LYS A 259 25.53 10.30 -20.43
C LYS A 259 24.67 9.23 -21.11
N GLU A 260 23.87 8.50 -20.35
CA GLU A 260 23.01 7.42 -20.84
C GLU A 260 21.58 7.90 -21.07
N GLY A 261 21.21 9.00 -20.42
CA GLY A 261 19.88 9.60 -20.54
C GLY A 261 19.81 10.69 -21.60
N LYS A 262 18.61 11.05 -21.94
CA LYS A 262 18.29 12.17 -22.83
C LYS A 262 17.73 13.32 -22.02
N LYS A 263 17.92 14.54 -22.53
CA LYS A 263 17.37 15.75 -21.90
C LYS A 263 15.98 16.05 -22.47
N TYR A 264 15.06 16.38 -21.59
CA TYR A 264 13.69 16.74 -21.93
C TYR A 264 13.34 18.07 -21.29
N ARG A 265 12.50 18.85 -21.98
CA ARG A 265 11.93 20.08 -21.46
C ARG A 265 10.42 19.90 -21.27
N ARG A 266 9.87 20.39 -20.16
CA ARG A 266 8.43 20.35 -19.94
C ARG A 266 7.70 21.14 -21.02
N ARG A 267 6.64 20.55 -21.57
CA ARG A 267 5.79 21.21 -22.54
C ARG A 267 5.10 22.41 -21.90
N LYS A 268 4.89 23.46 -22.68
CA LYS A 268 4.17 24.66 -22.24
C LYS A 268 2.64 24.44 -22.23
N GLU A 269 2.21 23.32 -21.65
CA GLU A 269 0.80 23.08 -21.43
C GLU A 269 0.41 23.52 -20.02
N PRO A 270 -0.76 24.16 -19.86
CA PRO A 270 -1.24 24.55 -18.55
C PRO A 270 -1.43 23.32 -17.65
N ILE A 271 -1.00 23.46 -16.39
CA ILE A 271 -1.11 22.42 -15.36
C ILE A 271 -2.08 22.91 -14.31
N ALA A 272 -2.97 22.05 -13.87
CA ALA A 272 -3.87 22.35 -12.77
C ALA A 272 -3.09 22.42 -11.46
N CYS A 273 -3.25 23.48 -10.70
CA CYS A 273 -2.55 23.69 -9.44
C CYS A 273 -3.43 24.44 -8.41
N LEU A 274 -3.05 24.29 -7.16
CA LEU A 274 -3.75 24.82 -6.00
C LEU A 274 -2.74 25.25 -4.97
N ARG A 275 -2.98 26.36 -4.29
CA ARG A 275 -2.23 26.77 -3.10
C ARG A 275 -2.98 26.36 -1.84
N ALA A 276 -2.28 25.83 -0.84
CA ALA A 276 -2.92 25.48 0.44
C ALA A 276 -3.74 26.62 1.04
N ALA A 277 -3.23 27.87 0.93
CA ALA A 277 -3.90 29.07 1.42
C ALA A 277 -5.25 29.37 0.72
N ASP A 278 -5.48 28.86 -0.50
CA ASP A 278 -6.73 29.07 -1.22
C ASP A 278 -7.89 28.28 -0.60
N LEU A 279 -7.57 27.29 0.25
CA LEU A 279 -8.53 26.51 1.04
C LEU A 279 -8.79 27.11 2.43
N ALA A 280 -8.20 28.27 2.78
CA ALA A 280 -8.29 28.84 4.13
C ALA A 280 -9.72 29.17 4.57
N GLU A 281 -10.62 29.45 3.63
CA GLU A 281 -12.04 29.66 3.92
C GLU A 281 -12.75 28.40 4.44
N LEU A 282 -12.22 27.21 4.15
CA LEU A 282 -12.73 25.92 4.62
C LEU A 282 -12.15 25.51 6.00
N GLY A 283 -11.30 26.35 6.59
CA GLY A 283 -10.71 26.12 7.91
C GLY A 283 -9.18 26.09 7.92
N LYS A 284 -8.61 25.96 9.12
CA LYS A 284 -7.14 25.89 9.30
C LYS A 284 -6.56 24.55 8.90
N ALA A 285 -7.34 23.49 9.06
CA ALA A 285 -7.00 22.13 8.65
C ALA A 285 -8.16 21.60 7.81
N VAL A 286 -7.84 21.05 6.66
CA VAL A 286 -8.78 20.45 5.71
C VAL A 286 -8.25 19.09 5.26
N SER A 287 -9.14 18.19 4.86
CA SER A 287 -8.75 16.89 4.33
C SER A 287 -9.11 16.80 2.85
N ILE A 288 -8.13 16.56 1.98
CA ILE A 288 -8.36 16.32 0.56
C ILE A 288 -8.42 14.81 0.32
N ARG A 289 -9.47 14.37 -0.35
CA ARG A 289 -9.65 12.99 -0.79
C ARG A 289 -9.44 12.88 -2.28
N THR A 290 -8.52 12.00 -2.68
CA THR A 290 -8.26 11.57 -4.06
C THR A 290 -8.60 10.09 -4.22
N GLU A 291 -8.41 9.53 -5.41
CA GLU A 291 -8.55 8.08 -5.63
C GLU A 291 -7.50 7.28 -4.82
N ASP A 292 -6.29 7.83 -4.63
CA ASP A 292 -5.18 7.19 -3.93
C ASP A 292 -5.29 7.26 -2.39
N GLY A 293 -6.20 8.09 -1.86
CA GLY A 293 -6.38 8.22 -0.41
C GLY A 293 -6.81 9.59 0.07
N THR A 294 -6.56 9.86 1.35
CA THR A 294 -6.90 11.13 2.01
C THR A 294 -5.63 11.79 2.53
N MET A 295 -5.47 13.08 2.24
CA MET A 295 -4.36 13.92 2.69
C MET A 295 -4.87 15.06 3.57
N ASP A 296 -4.34 15.19 4.78
CA ASP A 296 -4.63 16.29 5.67
C ASP A 296 -3.68 17.47 5.41
N ILE A 297 -4.23 18.68 5.31
CA ILE A 297 -3.50 19.88 4.93
C ILE A 297 -3.75 20.98 5.96
N ASP A 298 -2.68 21.58 6.46
CA ASP A 298 -2.73 22.87 7.15
C ASP A 298 -2.71 23.99 6.11
N THR A 299 -3.82 24.72 5.99
CA THR A 299 -4.00 25.79 5.00
C THR A 299 -3.07 26.99 5.20
N ARG A 300 -2.36 27.05 6.33
CA ARG A 300 -1.37 28.11 6.63
C ARG A 300 0.03 27.79 6.10
N GLN A 301 0.25 26.54 5.64
CA GLN A 301 1.53 26.15 5.07
C GLN A 301 1.76 26.82 3.73
N ASP A 302 2.99 27.23 3.45
CA ASP A 302 3.38 27.75 2.14
C ASP A 302 3.68 26.59 1.18
N MET A 303 2.61 25.89 0.84
CA MET A 303 2.60 24.67 0.02
C MET A 303 1.66 24.85 -1.17
N TYR A 304 2.08 24.29 -2.29
CA TYR A 304 1.29 24.19 -3.51
C TYR A 304 1.02 22.72 -3.81
N PHE A 305 0.02 22.47 -4.64
CA PHE A 305 -0.31 21.14 -5.14
C PHE A 305 -0.50 21.21 -6.65
N THR A 306 0.00 20.24 -7.37
CA THR A 306 -0.36 20.01 -8.77
C THR A 306 -1.40 18.91 -8.85
N LEU A 307 -2.41 19.10 -9.69
CA LEU A 307 -3.47 18.12 -9.93
C LEU A 307 -3.30 17.56 -11.34
N GLU A 308 -3.05 16.27 -11.44
CA GLU A 308 -2.93 15.59 -12.72
C GLU A 308 -4.31 15.35 -13.37
N ARG A 309 -4.33 15.07 -14.67
CA ARG A 309 -5.57 14.75 -15.40
C ARG A 309 -6.22 13.43 -14.95
N THR A 310 -5.47 12.60 -14.24
CA THR A 310 -5.93 11.35 -13.60
C THR A 310 -6.65 11.61 -12.28
N GLY A 311 -6.49 12.79 -11.67
CA GLY A 311 -7.02 13.13 -10.35
C GLY A 311 -5.99 13.00 -9.22
N GLU A 312 -4.76 12.58 -9.52
CA GLU A 312 -3.66 12.51 -8.56
C GLU A 312 -3.23 13.91 -8.11
N LEU A 313 -2.93 14.06 -6.83
CA LEU A 313 -2.55 15.33 -6.23
C LEU A 313 -1.14 15.23 -5.63
N HIS A 314 -0.22 16.06 -6.13
CA HIS A 314 1.17 16.05 -5.69
C HIS A 314 1.54 17.32 -4.94
N PRO A 315 2.04 17.23 -3.68
CA PRO A 315 2.49 18.40 -2.92
C PRO A 315 3.81 18.93 -3.48
N VAL A 316 3.90 20.25 -3.62
CA VAL A 316 5.07 20.97 -4.13
C VAL A 316 5.39 22.14 -3.18
N PRO A 317 6.55 22.15 -2.50
CA PRO A 317 6.97 23.30 -1.68
C PRO A 317 7.03 24.59 -2.50
N ALA A 318 6.63 25.73 -1.91
CA ALA A 318 6.52 27.01 -2.62
C ALA A 318 7.81 27.40 -3.36
N GLY A 319 8.98 27.24 -2.74
CA GLY A 319 10.25 27.56 -3.37
C GLY A 319 10.57 26.69 -4.61
N LYS A 320 10.07 25.47 -4.68
CA LYS A 320 10.16 24.61 -5.87
C LYS A 320 9.09 25.01 -6.89
N PHE A 321 7.86 25.24 -6.42
CA PHE A 321 6.73 25.62 -7.28
C PHE A 321 7.07 26.83 -8.16
N HIS A 322 7.52 27.95 -7.57
CA HIS A 322 7.84 29.18 -8.30
C HIS A 322 9.03 29.05 -9.27
N ARG A 323 9.82 28.00 -9.17
CA ARG A 323 10.88 27.70 -10.16
C ARG A 323 10.37 26.94 -11.37
N ILE A 324 9.29 26.15 -11.19
CA ILE A 324 8.82 25.23 -12.22
C ILE A 324 7.48 25.64 -12.84
N LEU A 325 6.68 26.45 -12.12
CA LEU A 325 5.34 26.86 -12.49
C LEU A 325 5.08 28.31 -12.12
N GLU A 326 4.31 28.99 -12.94
CA GLU A 326 3.73 30.30 -12.67
C GLU A 326 2.20 30.19 -12.67
N MET A 327 1.55 30.52 -11.55
CA MET A 327 0.08 30.46 -11.47
C MET A 327 -0.56 31.50 -12.39
N CYS A 328 -1.57 31.09 -13.12
CA CYS A 328 -2.44 31.93 -13.93
C CYS A 328 -3.81 32.04 -13.26
N ASP A 329 -4.45 33.16 -13.38
CA ASP A 329 -5.82 33.37 -12.89
C ASP A 329 -6.86 32.79 -13.87
N LEU A 330 -6.63 31.55 -14.30
CA LEU A 330 -7.50 30.80 -15.18
C LEU A 330 -8.14 29.65 -14.39
N ALA A 331 -9.47 29.57 -14.45
CA ALA A 331 -10.21 28.45 -13.88
C ALA A 331 -9.88 27.14 -14.59
N LEU A 332 -10.07 26.03 -13.89
CA LEU A 332 -9.89 24.71 -14.44
C LEU A 332 -10.92 24.46 -15.56
N PRO A 333 -10.51 24.07 -16.79
CA PRO A 333 -11.44 23.70 -17.85
C PRO A 333 -12.23 22.43 -17.48
N GLU A 334 -13.52 22.38 -17.85
CA GLU A 334 -14.37 21.20 -17.61
C GLU A 334 -13.79 19.92 -18.24
N GLU A 335 -13.15 20.05 -19.39
CA GLU A 335 -12.50 18.94 -20.11
C GLU A 335 -11.33 18.33 -19.35
N TYR A 336 -10.72 19.10 -18.43
CA TYR A 336 -9.59 18.61 -17.61
C TYR A 336 -9.99 17.42 -16.73
N CYS A 337 -11.22 17.43 -16.24
CA CYS A 337 -11.74 16.40 -15.33
C CYS A 337 -12.33 15.19 -16.06
N SER A 338 -12.42 15.21 -17.40
CA SER A 338 -13.10 14.16 -18.18
C SER A 338 -12.45 12.78 -18.10
N HIS A 339 -11.19 12.71 -17.68
CA HIS A 339 -10.41 11.46 -17.56
C HIS A 339 -10.21 11.02 -16.12
N MET A 340 -10.76 11.75 -15.14
CA MET A 340 -10.67 11.40 -13.72
C MET A 340 -11.66 10.29 -13.38
N GLY A 341 -11.18 9.18 -12.84
CA GLY A 341 -12.03 8.12 -12.28
C GLY A 341 -12.78 8.60 -11.04
N TYR A 342 -12.14 9.45 -10.25
CA TYR A 342 -12.68 10.13 -9.09
C TYR A 342 -12.32 11.63 -9.12
N ILE A 343 -13.32 12.50 -8.99
CA ILE A 343 -13.07 13.95 -8.87
C ILE A 343 -12.70 14.26 -7.41
N PRO A 344 -11.48 14.77 -7.15
CA PRO A 344 -11.04 15.05 -5.79
C PRO A 344 -11.97 16.00 -5.03
N ARG A 345 -12.10 15.74 -3.74
CA ARG A 345 -12.96 16.52 -2.84
C ARG A 345 -12.16 17.00 -1.65
N VAL A 346 -12.52 18.20 -1.17
CA VAL A 346 -11.99 18.75 0.07
C VAL A 346 -13.08 18.79 1.13
N LYS A 347 -12.77 18.27 2.32
CA LYS A 347 -13.65 18.33 3.48
C LYS A 347 -13.37 19.60 4.26
N ASP A 348 -14.42 20.40 4.46
CA ASP A 348 -14.36 21.62 5.29
C ASP A 348 -14.02 21.23 6.74
N GLY A 349 -12.98 21.85 7.27
CA GLY A 349 -12.52 21.61 8.65
C GLY A 349 -13.40 22.22 9.74
N ARG A 350 -14.40 23.05 9.38
CA ARG A 350 -15.29 23.74 10.31
C ARG A 350 -16.60 23.00 10.52
N ASP A 351 -17.21 22.50 9.44
CA ASP A 351 -18.54 21.86 9.49
C ASP A 351 -18.57 20.42 8.93
N GLY A 352 -17.45 19.98 8.34
CA GLY A 352 -17.31 18.62 7.80
C GLY A 352 -17.99 18.42 6.44
N SER A 353 -18.51 19.46 5.79
CA SER A 353 -19.08 19.39 4.45
C SER A 353 -18.01 19.08 3.41
N ASN A 354 -18.41 18.47 2.29
CA ASN A 354 -17.50 18.12 1.20
C ASN A 354 -17.75 19.03 0.00
N HIS A 355 -16.69 19.67 -0.48
CA HIS A 355 -16.67 20.51 -1.67
C HIS A 355 -15.88 19.83 -2.78
N LEU A 356 -16.10 20.21 -4.03
CA LEU A 356 -15.26 19.75 -5.13
C LEU A 356 -13.93 20.53 -5.07
N LEU A 357 -12.81 19.80 -5.05
CA LEU A 357 -11.48 20.45 -5.03
C LEU A 357 -11.26 21.34 -6.27
N THR A 358 -11.88 20.96 -7.39
CA THR A 358 -11.79 21.68 -8.67
C THR A 358 -12.28 23.12 -8.63
N GLU A 359 -13.11 23.50 -7.65
CA GLU A 359 -13.57 24.88 -7.45
C GLU A 359 -12.42 25.82 -7.00
N TYR A 360 -11.42 25.27 -6.31
CA TYR A 360 -10.27 25.98 -5.76
C TYR A 360 -9.03 25.88 -6.63
N VAL A 361 -9.04 25.00 -7.63
CA VAL A 361 -7.92 24.77 -8.54
C VAL A 361 -7.84 25.87 -9.60
N ARG A 362 -6.62 26.27 -9.94
CA ARG A 362 -6.30 27.21 -11.02
C ARG A 362 -5.30 26.58 -11.96
N MET A 363 -5.14 27.15 -13.14
CA MET A 363 -4.11 26.72 -14.07
C MET A 363 -2.78 27.43 -13.78
N GLY A 364 -1.69 26.72 -13.94
CA GLY A 364 -0.33 27.25 -13.91
C GLY A 364 0.39 26.96 -15.21
N MET A 365 1.24 27.88 -15.66
CA MET A 365 2.09 27.67 -16.85
C MET A 365 3.47 27.20 -16.41
N PRO A 366 4.05 26.16 -17.06
CA PRO A 366 5.42 25.75 -16.80
C PRO A 366 6.42 26.87 -17.10
N ALA A 367 7.38 27.08 -16.19
CA ALA A 367 8.50 27.96 -16.44
C ALA A 367 9.38 27.44 -17.60
N ASP A 368 9.94 28.33 -18.40
CA ASP A 368 10.73 27.97 -19.59
C ASP A 368 11.99 27.14 -19.28
N ALA A 369 12.46 27.18 -18.03
CA ALA A 369 13.72 26.57 -17.59
C ALA A 369 13.56 25.16 -16.98
N PHE A 370 12.37 24.60 -16.90
CA PHE A 370 12.21 23.28 -16.25
C PHE A 370 12.58 22.15 -17.20
N CYS A 371 13.77 21.59 -16.97
CA CYS A 371 14.29 20.47 -17.72
C CYS A 371 14.56 19.27 -16.79
N ILE A 372 14.47 18.08 -17.36
CA ILE A 372 14.77 16.80 -16.73
C ILE A 372 15.71 15.99 -17.62
N TYR A 373 16.39 15.04 -17.03
CA TYR A 373 17.01 13.93 -17.74
C TYR A 373 16.13 12.69 -17.57
N ALA A 374 15.96 11.91 -18.64
CA ALA A 374 15.20 10.67 -18.59
C ALA A 374 15.96 9.55 -19.31
N LEU A 375 15.96 8.36 -18.70
CA LEU A 375 16.58 7.14 -19.20
C LEU A 375 15.52 6.05 -19.27
N GLU A 376 15.27 5.52 -20.46
CA GLU A 376 14.32 4.43 -20.66
C GLU A 376 14.78 3.15 -19.95
N LEU A 377 13.91 2.58 -19.16
CA LEU A 377 14.17 1.36 -18.42
C LEU A 377 14.07 0.14 -19.33
N LYS A 378 15.07 -0.72 -19.30
CA LYS A 378 15.10 -1.99 -20.05
C LYS A 378 14.65 -3.19 -19.22
N ARG A 379 14.53 -3.02 -17.89
CA ARG A 379 14.07 -4.00 -16.93
C ARG A 379 13.36 -3.32 -15.76
N GLY A 380 12.83 -4.10 -14.83
CA GLY A 380 12.26 -3.56 -13.61
C GLY A 380 13.31 -2.79 -12.78
N VAL A 381 12.91 -1.64 -12.22
CA VAL A 381 13.75 -0.83 -11.33
C VAL A 381 12.91 -0.38 -10.14
N LYS A 382 13.49 -0.47 -8.94
CA LYS A 382 12.94 0.10 -7.72
C LYS A 382 13.80 1.28 -7.32
N VAL A 383 13.21 2.47 -7.26
CA VAL A 383 13.90 3.70 -6.90
C VAL A 383 13.44 4.17 -5.55
N PHE A 384 14.36 4.30 -4.59
CA PHE A 384 14.14 4.99 -3.33
C PHE A 384 14.48 6.47 -3.55
N PRO A 385 13.48 7.36 -3.62
CA PRO A 385 13.71 8.77 -3.91
C PRO A 385 14.31 9.49 -2.69
N ILE A 386 14.91 10.67 -2.92
CA ILE A 386 15.56 11.43 -1.82
C ILE A 386 14.56 11.97 -0.78
N TRP A 387 13.28 12.07 -1.12
CA TRP A 387 12.24 12.58 -0.23
C TRP A 387 11.53 11.47 0.57
N ASP A 388 11.76 10.20 0.21
CA ASP A 388 11.24 9.03 0.94
C ASP A 388 12.25 7.88 0.79
N GLU A 389 13.04 7.66 1.83
CA GLU A 389 14.06 6.62 1.84
C GLU A 389 13.50 5.26 2.24
N ASP A 390 12.28 5.20 2.73
CA ASP A 390 11.65 3.97 3.25
C ASP A 390 10.74 3.31 2.22
N THR A 391 10.22 4.09 1.25
CA THR A 391 9.30 3.60 0.22
C THR A 391 9.90 3.78 -1.17
N TYR A 392 9.77 2.77 -2.01
CA TYR A 392 10.27 2.84 -3.39
C TYR A 392 9.15 3.09 -4.40
N MET A 393 9.54 3.69 -5.50
CA MET A 393 8.75 3.74 -6.73
C MET A 393 9.19 2.59 -7.64
N THR A 394 8.23 1.87 -8.24
CA THR A 394 8.52 0.77 -9.16
C THR A 394 8.38 1.22 -10.61
N GLY A 395 9.42 1.01 -11.42
CA GLY A 395 9.40 1.18 -12.88
C GLY A 395 9.51 -0.16 -13.59
N ARG A 396 8.82 -0.29 -14.72
CA ARG A 396 8.88 -1.46 -15.60
C ARG A 396 9.68 -1.16 -16.87
N ALA A 397 10.05 -2.18 -17.60
CA ALA A 397 10.64 -1.98 -18.93
C ALA A 397 9.72 -1.13 -19.82
N GLY A 398 10.26 -0.06 -20.40
CA GLY A 398 9.53 0.96 -21.16
C GLY A 398 9.15 2.21 -20.37
N ASP A 399 9.16 2.19 -19.04
CA ASP A 399 9.07 3.39 -18.20
C ASP A 399 10.42 4.12 -18.18
N TYR A 400 10.49 5.25 -17.51
CA TYR A 400 11.69 6.07 -17.45
C TYR A 400 12.15 6.32 -16.02
N LEU A 401 13.46 6.14 -15.79
CA LEU A 401 14.14 6.76 -14.67
C LEU A 401 14.38 8.22 -15.01
N VAL A 402 13.91 9.12 -14.17
CA VAL A 402 13.97 10.57 -14.39
C VAL A 402 14.75 11.24 -13.29
N ALA A 403 15.50 12.31 -13.62
CA ALA A 403 16.10 13.19 -12.62
C ALA A 403 15.92 14.65 -13.01
N SER A 404 15.79 15.54 -12.01
CA SER A 404 15.80 16.98 -12.22
C SER A 404 17.17 17.45 -12.74
N GLU A 405 17.20 18.43 -13.65
CA GLU A 405 18.47 18.99 -14.15
C GLU A 405 19.29 19.71 -13.04
N ASP A 406 18.60 20.33 -12.09
CA ASP A 406 19.19 21.07 -10.98
C ASP A 406 19.67 20.15 -9.83
N ASP A 407 19.15 18.91 -9.74
CA ASP A 407 19.58 17.93 -8.75
C ASP A 407 19.50 16.51 -9.30
N LEU A 408 20.64 15.95 -9.66
CA LEU A 408 20.75 14.60 -10.22
C LEU A 408 20.52 13.46 -9.20
N HIS A 409 20.38 13.77 -7.93
CA HIS A 409 19.92 12.85 -6.90
C HIS A 409 18.38 12.82 -6.79
N ASN A 410 17.69 13.85 -7.28
CA ASN A 410 16.23 13.90 -7.29
C ASN A 410 15.68 12.98 -8.40
N MET A 411 15.84 11.67 -8.19
CA MET A 411 15.42 10.62 -9.12
C MET A 411 14.07 10.04 -8.73
N PHE A 412 13.26 9.73 -9.75
CA PHE A 412 11.95 9.07 -9.61
C PHE A 412 11.59 8.31 -10.90
N ILE A 413 10.53 7.52 -10.84
CA ILE A 413 10.00 6.80 -12.00
C ILE A 413 8.89 7.62 -12.65
N GLU A 414 8.94 7.71 -13.97
CA GLU A 414 7.89 8.31 -14.78
C GLU A 414 7.40 7.30 -15.84
N PRO A 415 6.10 6.96 -15.84
CA PRO A 415 5.53 6.12 -16.89
C PRO A 415 5.75 6.74 -18.29
N ALA A 416 6.01 5.90 -19.29
CA ALA A 416 6.31 6.36 -20.65
C ALA A 416 5.26 7.31 -21.22
N GLN A 417 3.99 7.02 -20.99
CA GLN A 417 2.89 7.86 -21.47
C GLN A 417 2.89 9.24 -20.83
N ASN A 418 3.17 9.34 -19.53
CA ASN A 418 3.24 10.59 -18.80
C ASN A 418 4.42 11.43 -19.26
N LEU A 419 5.61 10.80 -19.43
CA LEU A 419 6.78 11.51 -19.95
C LEU A 419 6.50 12.11 -21.32
N LEU A 420 5.99 11.33 -22.27
CA LEU A 420 5.74 11.76 -23.65
C LEU A 420 4.62 12.81 -23.76
N ASN A 421 3.65 12.76 -22.86
CA ASN A 421 2.56 13.74 -22.81
C ASN A 421 3.04 15.08 -22.24
N ASN A 422 3.86 15.05 -21.17
CA ASN A 422 4.22 16.23 -20.40
C ASN A 422 5.54 16.88 -20.81
N PHE A 423 6.40 16.17 -21.57
CA PHE A 423 7.74 16.62 -21.92
C PHE A 423 8.03 16.47 -23.41
N GLU A 424 8.97 17.25 -23.91
CA GLU A 424 9.53 17.14 -25.26
C GLU A 424 11.03 16.92 -25.22
N GLU A 425 11.54 15.99 -26.05
CA GLU A 425 12.97 15.71 -26.14
C GLU A 425 13.72 16.91 -26.71
N MET A 426 14.80 17.28 -26.06
CA MET A 426 15.69 18.34 -26.54
C MET A 426 16.80 17.70 -27.39
N THR A 427 16.87 18.10 -28.65
CA THR A 427 17.91 17.68 -29.62
C THR A 427 19.27 18.33 -29.30
#